data_a0966e6dd8a57802cd83e77a876e2128
#
_entry.id   a0966e6dd8a57802cd83e77a876e2128
#
_cell.length_a   1.000
_cell.length_b   1.000
_cell.length_c   1.000
_cell.angle_alpha   90.00
_cell.angle_beta   90.00
_cell.angle_gamma   90.00
#
_symmetry.space_group_name_H-M   'P 1'
#
loop_
_entity.id
_entity.type
_entity.pdbx_description
1 polymer ?
#
loop_
_entity_poly.entity_id
_entity_poly.type
_entity_poly.pdbx_seq_one_letter_code
_entity_poly.pdbx_strand_id
1 'polypeptide(L)'
;DLVGLREQLAGVSGKPRVSSESELAARWQAVSKDAVPGKALFLSDEPADRDPALMAERPDQLAINLKQAIDSASTELIAVSAYLVPTPDLEASLAAAIDRGVRVRLLTNSMRSNNHLSAHAAYGGHVRRLLESGVELYEVRVDAQDRARYMADPVTDKKLGLHAKFLLLDNDRVFIGSSNLDPRSLQLNTEVGLMIHSEALNSRLRAAIADDFAPQNSWSVQLADGKLSWHGEDEILYRSPSDSVFQQLESWFFGLLPIDSQM
;
A
#
# COMPACT_ATOMS: atom_id res chain seq x y z
N ASP A 1 -10.09 -24.84 25.16
CA ASP A 1 -11.35 -25.54 25.45
C ASP A 1 -12.39 -25.08 24.41
N LEU A 2 -12.77 -26.02 23.49
CA LEU A 2 -13.74 -25.77 22.42
C LEU A 2 -15.15 -25.48 22.94
N VAL A 3 -15.47 -25.86 24.15
CA VAL A 3 -16.77 -25.63 24.81
C VAL A 3 -16.87 -24.18 25.25
N GLY A 4 -15.83 -23.63 25.88
CA GLY A 4 -15.78 -22.25 26.31
C GLY A 4 -15.76 -21.27 25.11
N LEU A 5 -15.14 -21.66 23.98
CA LEU A 5 -15.18 -20.87 22.75
C LEU A 5 -16.57 -20.84 22.11
N ARG A 6 -17.30 -21.97 22.16
CA ARG A 6 -18.70 -22.04 21.69
C ARG A 6 -19.66 -21.21 22.53
N GLU A 7 -19.47 -21.17 23.85
CA GLU A 7 -20.26 -20.34 24.74
C GLU A 7 -19.98 -18.85 24.56
N GLN A 8 -18.73 -18.45 24.32
CA GLN A 8 -18.37 -17.08 23.96
C GLN A 8 -18.94 -16.66 22.62
N LEU A 9 -18.94 -17.55 21.61
CA LEU A 9 -19.54 -17.30 20.30
C LEU A 9 -21.08 -17.29 20.34
N ALA A 10 -21.71 -18.02 21.26
CA ALA A 10 -23.17 -18.00 21.45
C ALA A 10 -23.66 -16.68 22.09
N GLY A 11 -22.80 -15.96 22.80
CA GLY A 11 -23.09 -14.62 23.37
C GLY A 11 -22.90 -13.47 22.38
N VAL A 12 -22.28 -13.70 21.22
CA VAL A 12 -22.20 -12.69 20.15
C VAL A 12 -23.54 -12.64 19.44
N SER A 13 -24.36 -11.67 19.79
CA SER A 13 -25.62 -11.39 19.13
C SER A 13 -25.36 -10.86 17.72
N GLY A 14 -25.19 -11.77 16.79
CA GLY A 14 -24.96 -11.50 15.38
C GLY A 14 -24.46 -12.77 14.73
N LYS A 15 -25.35 -13.75 14.51
CA LYS A 15 -25.03 -14.82 13.56
C LYS A 15 -24.62 -14.11 12.25
N PRO A 16 -23.47 -14.47 11.66
CA PRO A 16 -23.16 -13.96 10.34
C PRO A 16 -24.38 -14.27 9.47
N ARG A 17 -25.02 -13.21 8.98
CA ARG A 17 -26.20 -13.36 8.12
C ARG A 17 -25.71 -13.99 6.83
N VAL A 18 -25.90 -15.29 6.69
CA VAL A 18 -25.64 -15.97 5.42
C VAL A 18 -26.67 -15.40 4.44
N SER A 19 -26.20 -14.64 3.47
CA SER A 19 -27.06 -14.08 2.42
C SER A 19 -27.72 -15.23 1.66
N SER A 20 -29.00 -15.09 1.37
CA SER A 20 -29.71 -16.04 0.51
C SER A 20 -29.11 -16.03 -0.91
N GLU A 21 -29.30 -17.11 -1.69
CA GLU A 21 -28.88 -17.16 -3.10
C GLU A 21 -29.42 -15.95 -3.91
N SER A 22 -30.66 -15.56 -3.65
CA SER A 22 -31.27 -14.40 -4.32
C SER A 22 -30.61 -13.07 -3.94
N GLU A 23 -30.20 -12.89 -2.66
CA GLU A 23 -29.44 -11.71 -2.21
C GLU A 23 -28.03 -11.69 -2.82
N LEU A 24 -27.36 -12.84 -2.91
CA LEU A 24 -26.07 -12.96 -3.60
C LEU A 24 -26.19 -12.65 -5.08
N ALA A 25 -27.20 -13.22 -5.77
CA ALA A 25 -27.45 -12.97 -7.18
C ALA A 25 -27.74 -11.47 -7.44
N ALA A 26 -28.54 -10.82 -6.60
CA ALA A 26 -28.82 -9.39 -6.71
C ALA A 26 -27.56 -8.53 -6.52
N ARG A 27 -26.67 -8.89 -5.56
CA ARG A 27 -25.36 -8.23 -5.36
C ARG A 27 -24.46 -8.39 -6.59
N TRP A 28 -24.36 -9.60 -7.14
CA TRP A 28 -23.60 -9.85 -8.36
C TRP A 28 -24.12 -9.06 -9.55
N GLN A 29 -25.42 -9.00 -9.73
CA GLN A 29 -26.06 -8.18 -10.77
C GLN A 29 -25.77 -6.69 -10.59
N ALA A 30 -25.77 -6.18 -9.35
CA ALA A 30 -25.44 -4.80 -9.06
C ALA A 30 -23.96 -4.49 -9.39
N VAL A 31 -23.03 -5.35 -8.97
CA VAL A 31 -21.58 -5.20 -9.26
C VAL A 31 -21.32 -5.28 -10.77
N SER A 32 -21.98 -6.22 -11.47
CA SER A 32 -21.77 -6.41 -12.92
C SER A 32 -22.28 -5.25 -13.78
N LYS A 33 -23.27 -4.46 -13.30
CA LYS A 33 -23.75 -3.26 -14.01
C LYS A 33 -22.66 -2.19 -14.14
N ASP A 34 -21.79 -2.12 -13.16
CA ASP A 34 -20.69 -1.15 -13.10
C ASP A 34 -19.36 -1.72 -13.60
N ALA A 35 -19.37 -2.95 -14.12
CA ALA A 35 -18.20 -3.56 -14.68
C ALA A 35 -17.69 -2.78 -15.91
N VAL A 36 -16.39 -2.63 -16.00
CA VAL A 36 -15.73 -2.01 -17.16
C VAL A 36 -14.88 -3.05 -17.88
N PRO A 37 -14.80 -2.98 -19.22
CA PRO A 37 -13.97 -3.93 -19.97
C PRO A 37 -12.48 -3.70 -19.71
N GLY A 38 -11.71 -4.77 -19.77
CA GLY A 38 -10.25 -4.73 -19.66
C GLY A 38 -9.63 -6.08 -20.04
N LYS A 39 -8.36 -6.04 -20.40
CA LYS A 39 -7.55 -7.26 -20.57
C LYS A 39 -6.75 -7.43 -19.27
N ALA A 40 -6.90 -8.57 -18.62
CA ALA A 40 -6.20 -8.89 -17.40
C ALA A 40 -5.17 -10.00 -17.63
N LEU A 41 -3.95 -9.78 -17.13
CA LEU A 41 -2.91 -10.78 -16.98
C LEU A 41 -2.82 -11.15 -15.50
N PHE A 42 -3.01 -12.42 -15.19
CA PHE A 42 -2.79 -12.96 -13.86
C PHE A 42 -1.29 -13.18 -13.65
N LEU A 43 -0.77 -12.64 -12.57
CA LEU A 43 0.61 -12.77 -12.13
C LEU A 43 0.63 -13.52 -10.80
N SER A 44 1.50 -14.49 -10.68
CA SER A 44 1.69 -15.21 -9.43
C SER A 44 3.13 -15.66 -9.30
N ASP A 45 3.65 -15.59 -8.10
CA ASP A 45 4.91 -16.23 -7.77
C ASP A 45 4.71 -17.75 -7.65
N GLU A 46 5.72 -18.51 -7.98
CA GLU A 46 5.74 -19.92 -7.63
C GLU A 46 5.92 -20.09 -6.12
N PRO A 47 5.27 -21.07 -5.49
CA PRO A 47 5.50 -21.36 -4.08
C PRO A 47 6.97 -21.61 -3.80
N ALA A 48 7.44 -21.11 -2.66
CA ALA A 48 8.80 -21.34 -2.22
C ALA A 48 9.08 -22.83 -2.09
N ASP A 49 10.16 -23.33 -2.72
CA ASP A 49 10.61 -24.69 -2.49
C ASP A 49 11.14 -24.83 -1.06
N ARG A 50 11.10 -26.06 -0.52
CA ARG A 50 11.67 -26.38 0.78
C ARG A 50 13.18 -26.47 0.76
N ASP A 51 13.77 -26.60 -0.43
CA ASP A 51 15.22 -26.63 -0.62
C ASP A 51 15.78 -25.20 -0.70
N PRO A 52 16.64 -24.78 0.24
CA PRO A 52 17.24 -23.44 0.22
C PRO A 52 18.05 -23.13 -1.06
N ALA A 53 18.61 -24.15 -1.71
CA ALA A 53 19.37 -23.98 -2.96
C ALA A 53 18.44 -23.61 -4.12
N LEU A 54 17.26 -24.24 -4.19
CA LEU A 54 16.24 -23.93 -5.21
C LEU A 54 15.58 -22.58 -4.91
N MET A 55 15.49 -22.19 -3.64
CA MET A 55 14.99 -20.85 -3.24
C MET A 55 15.86 -19.72 -3.79
N ALA A 56 17.19 -19.91 -3.83
CA ALA A 56 18.13 -18.92 -4.36
C ALA A 56 18.02 -18.72 -5.89
N GLU A 57 17.47 -19.72 -6.60
CA GLU A 57 17.29 -19.70 -8.05
C GLU A 57 15.83 -19.34 -8.46
N ARG A 58 14.96 -19.10 -7.47
CA ARG A 58 13.55 -18.79 -7.73
C ARG A 58 13.41 -17.50 -8.54
N PRO A 59 12.79 -17.51 -9.72
CA PRO A 59 12.49 -16.29 -10.41
C PRO A 59 11.41 -15.51 -9.64
N ASP A 60 11.69 -14.27 -9.28
CA ASP A 60 10.72 -13.34 -8.67
C ASP A 60 9.76 -12.84 -9.75
N GLN A 61 8.80 -13.68 -10.12
CA GLN A 61 7.95 -13.46 -11.29
C GLN A 61 7.12 -12.19 -11.16
N LEU A 62 6.49 -11.96 -10.01
CA LEU A 62 5.66 -10.79 -9.78
C LEU A 62 6.52 -9.52 -9.67
N ALA A 63 7.63 -9.55 -8.93
CA ALA A 63 8.56 -8.43 -8.79
C ALA A 63 9.15 -8.01 -10.14
N ILE A 64 9.51 -8.97 -11.01
CA ILE A 64 10.00 -8.69 -12.37
C ILE A 64 8.94 -7.98 -13.21
N ASN A 65 7.70 -8.45 -13.16
CA ASN A 65 6.60 -7.83 -13.89
C ASN A 65 6.27 -6.43 -13.38
N LEU A 66 6.30 -6.21 -12.05
CA LEU A 66 6.12 -4.89 -11.46
C LEU A 66 7.24 -3.93 -11.89
N LYS A 67 8.48 -4.40 -11.83
CA LYS A 67 9.64 -3.61 -12.32
C LYS A 67 9.47 -3.23 -13.79
N GLN A 68 9.16 -4.18 -14.66
CA GLN A 68 8.93 -3.91 -16.08
C GLN A 68 7.79 -2.91 -16.31
N ALA A 69 6.71 -3.01 -15.53
CA ALA A 69 5.60 -2.07 -15.60
C ALA A 69 6.04 -0.65 -15.23
N ILE A 70 6.81 -0.48 -14.15
CA ILE A 70 7.37 0.81 -13.72
C ILE A 70 8.34 1.36 -14.76
N ASP A 71 9.26 0.52 -15.25
CA ASP A 71 10.25 0.91 -16.26
C ASP A 71 9.62 1.35 -17.59
N SER A 72 8.42 0.83 -17.90
CA SER A 72 7.65 1.19 -19.10
C SER A 72 6.66 2.34 -18.90
N ALA A 73 6.54 2.88 -17.69
CA ALA A 73 5.71 4.07 -17.46
C ALA A 73 6.26 5.28 -18.19
N SER A 74 5.37 6.11 -18.74
CA SER A 74 5.72 7.21 -19.65
C SER A 74 5.21 8.59 -19.19
N THR A 75 4.17 8.65 -18.39
CA THR A 75 3.56 9.91 -17.95
C THR A 75 3.39 10.00 -16.45
N GLU A 76 2.78 8.99 -15.83
CA GLU A 76 2.51 8.99 -14.39
C GLU A 76 2.51 7.57 -13.81
N LEU A 77 3.06 7.45 -12.62
CA LEU A 77 2.95 6.31 -11.74
C LEU A 77 2.34 6.75 -10.40
N ILE A 78 1.21 6.16 -10.03
CA ILE A 78 0.66 6.25 -8.69
C ILE A 78 0.79 4.87 -8.07
N ALA A 79 1.47 4.76 -6.93
CA ALA A 79 1.54 3.52 -6.19
C ALA A 79 0.98 3.71 -4.77
N VAL A 80 0.09 2.80 -4.39
CA VAL A 80 -0.49 2.73 -3.04
C VAL A 80 -0.06 1.42 -2.43
N SER A 81 0.67 1.51 -1.32
CA SER A 81 1.24 0.34 -0.65
C SER A 81 1.17 0.49 0.87
N ALA A 82 0.67 -0.53 1.55
CA ALA A 82 0.57 -0.53 3.01
C ALA A 82 1.96 -0.43 3.67
N TYR A 83 2.96 -1.10 3.09
CA TYR A 83 4.35 -1.03 3.50
C TYR A 83 5.20 -0.63 2.30
N LEU A 84 6.06 0.36 2.51
CA LEU A 84 6.93 0.92 1.49
C LEU A 84 8.38 0.89 2.00
N VAL A 85 9.09 -0.15 1.65
CA VAL A 85 10.54 -0.31 1.92
C VAL A 85 11.18 -0.72 0.59
N PRO A 86 11.43 0.24 -0.31
CA PRO A 86 11.85 -0.12 -1.66
C PRO A 86 13.21 -0.81 -1.67
N THR A 87 13.31 -1.89 -2.45
CA THR A 87 14.59 -2.51 -2.76
C THR A 87 15.46 -1.56 -3.59
N PRO A 88 16.80 -1.76 -3.63
CA PRO A 88 17.68 -0.94 -4.48
C PRO A 88 17.24 -0.90 -5.95
N ASP A 89 16.76 -2.03 -6.49
CA ASP A 89 16.26 -2.11 -7.87
C ASP A 89 14.98 -1.30 -8.07
N LEU A 90 14.07 -1.32 -7.08
CA LEU A 90 12.85 -0.52 -7.12
C LEU A 90 13.17 0.99 -7.01
N GLU A 91 14.08 1.39 -6.10
CA GLU A 91 14.54 2.79 -6.02
C GLU A 91 15.14 3.25 -7.35
N ALA A 92 15.99 2.42 -7.97
CA ALA A 92 16.59 2.72 -9.27
C ALA A 92 15.53 2.85 -10.38
N SER A 93 14.52 1.98 -10.41
CA SER A 93 13.42 2.07 -11.38
C SER A 93 12.57 3.32 -11.21
N LEU A 94 12.26 3.72 -9.96
CA LEU A 94 11.53 4.94 -9.66
C LEU A 94 12.33 6.18 -10.08
N ALA A 95 13.62 6.25 -9.75
CA ALA A 95 14.49 7.34 -10.16
C ALA A 95 14.60 7.44 -11.68
N ALA A 96 14.82 6.31 -12.37
CA ALA A 96 14.86 6.28 -13.84
C ALA A 96 13.53 6.69 -14.49
N ALA A 97 12.38 6.38 -13.87
CA ALA A 97 11.08 6.86 -14.33
C ALA A 97 10.98 8.39 -14.23
N ILE A 98 11.43 8.97 -13.12
CA ILE A 98 11.45 10.43 -12.91
C ILE A 98 12.40 11.11 -13.91
N ASP A 99 13.58 10.55 -14.15
CA ASP A 99 14.53 11.06 -15.14
C ASP A 99 13.95 11.08 -16.57
N ARG A 100 13.00 10.17 -16.87
CA ARG A 100 12.22 10.17 -18.12
C ARG A 100 11.07 11.19 -18.13
N GLY A 101 10.84 11.91 -17.04
CA GLY A 101 9.74 12.87 -16.91
C GLY A 101 8.43 12.26 -16.41
N VAL A 102 8.44 11.03 -15.90
CA VAL A 102 7.26 10.39 -15.29
C VAL A 102 6.99 11.02 -13.93
N ARG A 103 5.77 11.46 -13.68
CA ARG A 103 5.34 11.90 -12.36
C ARG A 103 5.12 10.69 -11.46
N VAL A 104 5.88 10.57 -10.38
CA VAL A 104 5.78 9.45 -9.45
C VAL A 104 5.18 9.90 -8.12
N ARG A 105 4.02 9.33 -7.77
CA ARG A 105 3.32 9.57 -6.51
C ARG A 105 3.19 8.28 -5.69
N LEU A 106 3.65 8.29 -4.45
CA LEU A 106 3.56 7.15 -3.55
C LEU A 106 2.70 7.50 -2.33
N LEU A 107 1.76 6.63 -1.98
CA LEU A 107 0.94 6.73 -0.77
C LEU A 107 1.16 5.50 0.10
N THR A 108 1.51 5.73 1.35
CA THR A 108 1.75 4.68 2.34
C THR A 108 1.21 5.05 3.72
N ASN A 109 1.40 4.18 4.71
CA ASN A 109 1.03 4.48 6.09
C ASN A 109 2.01 5.48 6.73
N SER A 110 1.48 6.43 7.49
CA SER A 110 2.26 7.18 8.47
C SER A 110 2.62 6.30 9.67
N MET A 111 3.50 6.77 10.54
CA MET A 111 3.83 6.07 11.80
C MET A 111 2.57 5.79 12.64
N ARG A 112 1.62 6.74 12.69
CA ARG A 112 0.36 6.59 13.45
C ARG A 112 -0.63 5.60 12.83
N SER A 113 -0.69 5.53 11.51
CA SER A 113 -1.60 4.64 10.78
C SER A 113 -1.01 3.24 10.56
N ASN A 114 0.30 3.05 10.78
CA ASN A 114 0.97 1.78 10.60
C ASN A 114 0.75 0.88 11.82
N ASN A 115 0.45 -0.39 11.57
CA ASN A 115 0.32 -1.42 12.61
C ASN A 115 1.65 -2.17 12.90
N HIS A 116 2.71 -1.91 12.11
CA HIS A 116 4.04 -2.50 12.28
C HIS A 116 5.11 -1.39 12.34
N LEU A 117 5.55 -1.07 13.55
CA LEU A 117 6.55 -0.02 13.77
C LEU A 117 7.90 -0.33 13.14
N SER A 118 8.28 -1.62 13.07
CA SER A 118 9.50 -2.05 12.39
C SER A 118 9.47 -1.72 10.90
N ALA A 119 8.34 -1.96 10.21
CA ALA A 119 8.16 -1.60 8.81
C ALA A 119 8.25 -0.08 8.59
N HIS A 120 7.67 0.71 9.52
CA HIS A 120 7.79 2.16 9.44
C HIS A 120 9.22 2.65 9.72
N ALA A 121 9.94 2.01 10.64
CA ALA A 121 11.35 2.35 10.90
C ALA A 121 12.24 2.07 9.68
N ALA A 122 12.06 0.92 9.01
CA ALA A 122 12.73 0.59 7.76
C ALA A 122 12.39 1.62 6.67
N TYR A 123 11.09 1.93 6.46
CA TYR A 123 10.64 2.96 5.54
C TYR A 123 11.32 4.31 5.79
N GLY A 124 11.49 4.72 7.05
CA GLY A 124 12.13 5.98 7.44
C GLY A 124 13.53 6.16 6.85
N GLY A 125 14.28 5.06 6.66
CA GLY A 125 15.59 5.04 6.02
C GLY A 125 15.56 5.40 4.53
N HIS A 126 14.40 5.28 3.86
CA HIS A 126 14.24 5.52 2.43
C HIS A 126 13.62 6.88 2.08
N VAL A 127 12.88 7.50 3.02
CA VAL A 127 12.12 8.74 2.79
C VAL A 127 12.94 9.82 2.10
N ARG A 128 14.14 10.09 2.63
CA ARG A 128 15.00 11.14 2.09
C ARG A 128 15.40 10.85 0.65
N ARG A 129 15.88 9.64 0.35
CA ARG A 129 16.32 9.25 -1.00
C ARG A 129 15.18 9.31 -2.00
N LEU A 130 13.97 8.87 -1.61
CA LEU A 130 12.78 8.96 -2.45
C LEU A 130 12.45 10.42 -2.81
N LEU A 131 12.48 11.32 -1.83
CA LEU A 131 12.20 12.74 -2.06
C LEU A 131 13.31 13.42 -2.89
N GLU A 132 14.59 13.08 -2.64
CA GLU A 132 15.74 13.58 -3.41
C GLU A 132 15.69 13.13 -4.88
N SER A 133 15.14 11.96 -5.17
CA SER A 133 14.92 11.50 -6.55
C SER A 133 13.74 12.18 -7.24
N GLY A 134 12.90 12.94 -6.51
CA GLY A 134 11.75 13.65 -7.07
C GLY A 134 10.41 12.93 -6.90
N VAL A 135 10.34 11.88 -6.10
CA VAL A 135 9.07 11.22 -5.73
C VAL A 135 8.20 12.18 -4.93
N GLU A 136 6.92 12.29 -5.30
CA GLU A 136 5.89 12.90 -4.46
C GLU A 136 5.39 11.87 -3.45
N LEU A 137 5.71 12.06 -2.18
CA LEU A 137 5.47 11.10 -1.11
C LEU A 137 4.36 11.55 -0.19
N TYR A 138 3.41 10.66 0.06
CA TYR A 138 2.24 10.90 0.91
C TYR A 138 2.09 9.81 1.96
N GLU A 139 1.71 10.22 3.17
CA GLU A 139 1.43 9.32 4.28
C GLU A 139 0.00 9.52 4.78
N VAL A 140 -0.76 8.41 4.91
CA VAL A 140 -2.16 8.44 5.35
C VAL A 140 -2.27 9.05 6.75
N ARG A 141 -3.22 9.97 6.94
CA ARG A 141 -3.60 10.49 8.26
C ARG A 141 -4.53 9.49 8.96
N VAL A 142 -4.22 9.17 10.20
CA VAL A 142 -5.06 8.29 11.03
C VAL A 142 -6.43 8.92 11.31
N ASP A 143 -6.48 10.24 11.30
CA ASP A 143 -7.64 11.11 11.56
C ASP A 143 -8.17 11.76 10.26
N ALA A 144 -7.92 11.13 9.10
CA ALA A 144 -8.39 11.59 7.80
C ALA A 144 -9.89 12.00 7.85
N GLN A 145 -10.23 13.14 7.27
CA GLN A 145 -11.61 13.65 7.31
C GLN A 145 -12.59 12.70 6.61
N ASP A 146 -12.16 12.10 5.50
CA ASP A 146 -12.98 11.19 4.70
C ASP A 146 -12.91 9.72 5.14
N ARG A 147 -12.36 9.45 6.34
CA ARG A 147 -12.17 8.08 6.86
C ARG A 147 -13.46 7.22 6.86
N ALA A 148 -14.63 7.85 6.98
CA ALA A 148 -15.92 7.18 6.91
C ALA A 148 -16.18 6.47 5.58
N ARG A 149 -15.49 6.83 4.50
CA ARG A 149 -15.54 6.13 3.21
C ARG A 149 -14.94 4.71 3.30
N TYR A 150 -14.03 4.49 4.25
CA TYR A 150 -13.27 3.25 4.40
C TYR A 150 -13.59 2.49 5.69
N MET A 151 -14.21 3.16 6.67
CA MET A 151 -14.47 2.63 8.00
C MET A 151 -15.96 2.66 8.29
N ALA A 152 -16.58 1.48 8.34
CA ALA A 152 -17.99 1.31 8.71
C ALA A 152 -18.09 0.79 10.16
N ASP A 153 -19.29 0.93 10.78
CA ASP A 153 -19.56 0.34 12.09
C ASP A 153 -19.22 -1.18 12.12
N PRO A 154 -18.63 -1.69 13.18
CA PRO A 154 -18.33 -1.06 14.48
C PRO A 154 -16.91 -0.49 14.60
N VAL A 155 -16.19 -0.20 13.51
CA VAL A 155 -14.76 0.19 13.55
C VAL A 155 -14.52 1.67 13.22
N THR A 156 -15.56 2.47 13.11
CA THR A 156 -15.49 3.90 12.78
C THR A 156 -14.64 4.74 13.75
N ASP A 157 -14.53 4.31 14.99
CA ASP A 157 -13.73 4.91 16.05
C ASP A 157 -12.29 4.41 16.13
N LYS A 158 -11.94 3.41 15.33
CA LYS A 158 -10.58 2.84 15.29
C LYS A 158 -9.64 3.70 14.45
N LYS A 159 -8.35 3.45 14.57
CA LYS A 159 -7.34 4.09 13.71
C LYS A 159 -7.52 3.64 12.27
N LEU A 160 -7.53 4.60 11.36
CA LEU A 160 -7.46 4.30 9.94
C LEU A 160 -6.05 3.81 9.60
N GLY A 161 -5.95 2.64 9.00
CA GLY A 161 -4.72 2.07 8.48
C GLY A 161 -4.90 1.64 7.03
N LEU A 162 -3.93 1.99 6.17
CA LEU A 162 -3.91 1.57 4.79
C LEU A 162 -3.49 0.11 4.68
N HIS A 163 -4.23 -0.69 3.89
CA HIS A 163 -3.82 -2.06 3.56
C HIS A 163 -3.96 -2.41 2.07
N ALA A 164 -4.23 -1.41 1.23
CA ALA A 164 -4.30 -1.56 -0.22
C ALA A 164 -2.90 -1.72 -0.84
N LYS A 165 -2.82 -2.47 -1.95
CA LYS A 165 -1.63 -2.62 -2.79
C LYS A 165 -2.07 -2.59 -4.23
N PHE A 166 -1.84 -1.46 -4.88
CA PHE A 166 -2.12 -1.30 -6.31
C PHE A 166 -1.24 -0.20 -6.92
N LEU A 167 -1.08 -0.28 -8.22
CA LEU A 167 -0.41 0.75 -9.02
C LEU A 167 -1.34 1.21 -10.14
N LEU A 168 -1.34 2.50 -10.40
CA LEU A 168 -1.91 3.09 -11.62
C LEU A 168 -0.76 3.60 -12.47
N LEU A 169 -0.64 3.08 -13.68
CA LEU A 169 0.43 3.46 -14.60
C LEU A 169 -0.19 4.14 -15.81
N ASP A 170 0.31 5.31 -16.09
CA ASP A 170 -0.19 6.16 -17.17
C ASP A 170 -1.72 6.35 -17.04
N ASN A 171 -2.47 6.22 -18.14
CA ASN A 171 -3.93 6.34 -18.12
C ASN A 171 -4.67 5.02 -18.40
N ASP A 172 -3.96 3.91 -18.62
CA ASP A 172 -4.52 2.69 -19.19
C ASP A 172 -4.20 1.40 -18.42
N ARG A 173 -3.24 1.41 -17.50
CA ARG A 173 -2.82 0.21 -16.77
C ARG A 173 -3.09 0.32 -15.27
N VAL A 174 -3.53 -0.79 -14.71
CA VAL A 174 -3.79 -0.95 -13.28
C VAL A 174 -3.17 -2.26 -12.83
N PHE A 175 -2.32 -2.24 -11.81
CA PHE A 175 -1.95 -3.43 -11.07
C PHE A 175 -2.71 -3.45 -9.73
N ILE A 176 -3.27 -4.59 -9.37
CA ILE A 176 -3.89 -4.86 -8.07
C ILE A 176 -3.40 -6.21 -7.59
N GLY A 177 -2.90 -6.30 -6.35
CA GLY A 177 -2.37 -7.55 -5.85
C GLY A 177 -2.19 -7.62 -4.34
N SER A 178 -1.55 -8.68 -3.90
CA SER A 178 -1.21 -8.91 -2.50
C SER A 178 0.16 -8.30 -2.12
N SER A 179 1.03 -8.03 -3.10
CA SER A 179 2.41 -7.56 -2.88
C SER A 179 2.47 -6.11 -2.43
N ASN A 180 3.11 -5.89 -1.29
CA ASN A 180 3.60 -4.57 -0.92
C ASN A 180 4.88 -4.22 -1.71
N LEU A 181 5.29 -2.96 -1.62
CA LEU A 181 6.58 -2.49 -2.16
C LEU A 181 7.66 -2.59 -1.07
N ASP A 182 7.93 -3.82 -0.63
CA ASP A 182 8.95 -4.16 0.36
C ASP A 182 9.72 -5.43 -0.02
N PRO A 183 10.94 -5.65 0.54
CA PRO A 183 11.77 -6.80 0.17
C PRO A 183 11.09 -8.13 0.45
N ARG A 184 10.31 -8.23 1.53
CA ARG A 184 9.62 -9.45 1.89
C ARG A 184 8.58 -9.85 0.85
N SER A 185 7.74 -8.90 0.42
CA SER A 185 6.73 -9.13 -0.61
C SER A 185 7.37 -9.36 -1.98
N LEU A 186 8.43 -8.64 -2.31
CA LEU A 186 9.04 -8.70 -3.64
C LEU A 186 10.00 -9.88 -3.83
N GLN A 187 10.56 -10.47 -2.74
CA GLN A 187 11.63 -11.46 -2.84
C GLN A 187 11.36 -12.76 -2.07
N LEU A 188 10.55 -12.75 -1.01
CA LEU A 188 10.39 -13.88 -0.09
C LEU A 188 9.01 -14.51 -0.12
N ASN A 189 7.95 -13.71 -0.16
CA ASN A 189 6.58 -14.21 -0.14
C ASN A 189 6.18 -14.83 -1.47
N THR A 190 5.09 -15.59 -1.44
CA THR A 190 4.36 -15.99 -2.65
C THR A 190 3.21 -15.01 -2.83
N GLU A 191 3.31 -14.14 -3.81
CA GLU A 191 2.36 -13.07 -4.06
C GLU A 191 1.56 -13.32 -5.34
N VAL A 192 0.40 -12.69 -5.42
CA VAL A 192 -0.46 -12.76 -6.62
C VAL A 192 -0.95 -11.37 -6.99
N GLY A 193 -1.25 -11.17 -8.26
CA GLY A 193 -1.80 -9.92 -8.75
C GLY A 193 -2.41 -10.01 -10.13
N LEU A 194 -3.07 -8.95 -10.50
CA LEU A 194 -3.63 -8.74 -11.82
C LEU A 194 -3.03 -7.46 -12.42
N MET A 195 -2.41 -7.59 -13.58
CA MET A 195 -2.11 -6.44 -14.45
C MET A 195 -3.25 -6.27 -15.42
N ILE A 196 -3.96 -5.15 -15.34
CA ILE A 196 -5.19 -4.91 -16.11
C ILE A 196 -4.95 -3.72 -17.05
N HIS A 197 -5.19 -3.94 -18.34
CA HIS A 197 -5.21 -2.88 -19.36
C HIS A 197 -6.65 -2.42 -19.54
N SER A 198 -6.99 -1.23 -19.01
CA SER A 198 -8.31 -0.63 -19.07
C SER A 198 -8.25 0.85 -18.69
N GLU A 199 -8.38 1.74 -19.66
CA GLU A 199 -8.48 3.19 -19.42
C GLU A 199 -9.67 3.53 -18.49
N ALA A 200 -10.81 2.86 -18.69
CA ALA A 200 -11.99 3.09 -17.87
C ALA A 200 -11.78 2.70 -16.40
N LEU A 201 -11.11 1.57 -16.13
CA LEU A 201 -10.78 1.17 -14.76
C LEU A 201 -9.75 2.11 -14.15
N ASN A 202 -8.67 2.46 -14.88
CA ASN A 202 -7.66 3.38 -14.42
C ASN A 202 -8.28 4.74 -14.04
N SER A 203 -9.11 5.30 -14.93
CA SER A 203 -9.81 6.56 -14.69
C SER A 203 -10.72 6.51 -13.46
N ARG A 204 -11.50 5.42 -13.28
CA ARG A 204 -12.36 5.23 -12.11
C ARG A 204 -11.57 5.15 -10.80
N LEU A 205 -10.49 4.36 -10.79
CA LEU A 205 -9.65 4.23 -9.59
C LEU A 205 -8.96 5.55 -9.29
N ARG A 206 -8.44 6.25 -10.30
CA ARG A 206 -7.82 7.56 -10.14
C ARG A 206 -8.79 8.57 -9.52
N ALA A 207 -10.04 8.60 -9.98
CA ALA A 207 -11.07 9.45 -9.40
C ALA A 207 -11.43 9.03 -7.96
N ALA A 208 -11.50 7.73 -7.70
CA ALA A 208 -11.82 7.21 -6.36
C ALA A 208 -10.78 7.55 -5.29
N ILE A 209 -9.50 7.61 -5.66
CA ILE A 209 -8.38 7.88 -4.74
C ILE A 209 -7.88 9.33 -4.78
N ALA A 210 -8.49 10.19 -5.60
CA ALA A 210 -8.01 11.58 -5.74
C ALA A 210 -7.95 12.31 -4.40
N ASP A 211 -9.01 12.14 -3.59
CA ASP A 211 -9.12 12.75 -2.28
C ASP A 211 -8.16 12.15 -1.24
N ASP A 212 -7.66 10.92 -1.46
CA ASP A 212 -6.72 10.28 -0.53
C ASP A 212 -5.38 11.01 -0.47
N PHE A 213 -5.02 11.74 -1.53
CA PHE A 213 -3.82 12.59 -1.59
C PHE A 213 -4.05 14.01 -1.09
N ALA A 214 -5.29 14.37 -0.76
CA ALA A 214 -5.62 15.70 -0.27
C ALA A 214 -5.10 15.91 1.17
N PRO A 215 -4.73 17.15 1.55
CA PRO A 215 -4.06 17.42 2.82
C PRO A 215 -4.91 17.13 4.06
N GLN A 216 -6.23 17.07 3.94
CA GLN A 216 -7.13 16.62 5.01
C GLN A 216 -7.09 15.11 5.24
N ASN A 217 -6.60 14.31 4.27
CA ASN A 217 -6.59 12.85 4.33
C ASN A 217 -5.18 12.25 4.40
N SER A 218 -4.18 12.97 3.89
CA SER A 218 -2.78 12.52 3.90
C SER A 218 -1.82 13.68 4.18
N TRP A 219 -0.69 13.33 4.76
CA TRP A 219 0.46 14.21 4.88
C TRP A 219 1.25 14.21 3.57
N SER A 220 1.49 15.37 2.97
CA SER A 220 2.52 15.51 1.94
C SER A 220 3.88 15.61 2.62
N VAL A 221 4.77 14.66 2.37
CA VAL A 221 6.12 14.66 2.94
C VAL A 221 7.05 15.47 2.04
N GLN A 222 7.76 16.42 2.62
CA GLN A 222 8.61 17.34 1.89
C GLN A 222 10.03 17.36 2.47
N LEU A 223 10.99 17.64 1.61
CA LEU A 223 12.39 17.84 1.96
C LEU A 223 12.82 19.23 1.49
N ALA A 224 13.12 20.11 2.44
CA ALA A 224 13.62 21.46 2.17
C ALA A 224 14.81 21.77 3.07
N ASP A 225 15.89 22.31 2.51
CA ASP A 225 17.12 22.65 3.25
C ASP A 225 17.65 21.46 4.10
N GLY A 226 17.54 20.24 3.57
CA GLY A 226 17.96 19.02 4.25
C GLY A 226 17.07 18.61 5.43
N LYS A 227 15.88 19.20 5.61
CA LYS A 227 14.95 18.90 6.69
C LYS A 227 13.64 18.33 6.15
N LEU A 228 13.17 17.26 6.78
CA LEU A 228 11.87 16.67 6.48
C LEU A 228 10.75 17.43 7.19
N SER A 229 9.61 17.56 6.51
CA SER A 229 8.37 18.11 7.07
C SER A 229 7.16 17.40 6.48
N TRP A 230 6.11 17.28 7.27
CA TRP A 230 4.83 16.66 6.93
C TRP A 230 3.77 17.75 6.89
N HIS A 231 3.19 17.99 5.73
CA HIS A 231 2.23 19.04 5.47
C HIS A 231 0.82 18.46 5.41
N GLY A 232 -0.03 18.81 6.37
CA GLY A 232 -1.46 18.55 6.38
C GLY A 232 -2.25 19.78 5.96
N GLU A 233 -3.58 19.78 6.14
CA GLU A 233 -4.45 20.89 5.80
C GLU A 233 -4.15 22.16 6.63
N ASP A 234 -4.10 21.99 7.95
CA ASP A 234 -3.99 23.11 8.89
C ASP A 234 -2.69 23.11 9.70
N GLU A 235 -1.79 22.16 9.44
CA GLU A 235 -0.59 21.99 10.24
C GLU A 235 0.61 21.49 9.44
N ILE A 236 1.79 21.85 9.93
CA ILE A 236 3.08 21.36 9.44
C ILE A 236 3.83 20.73 10.61
N LEU A 237 4.22 19.47 10.46
CA LEU A 237 5.03 18.77 11.45
C LEU A 237 6.47 18.64 10.93
N TYR A 238 7.43 18.82 11.85
CA TYR A 238 8.87 18.67 11.54
C TYR A 238 9.46 17.35 12.07
N ARG A 239 8.56 16.42 12.41
CA ARG A 239 8.86 15.04 12.79
C ARG A 239 7.74 14.16 12.27
N SER A 240 8.04 12.88 12.01
CA SER A 240 7.04 11.91 11.57
C SER A 240 5.84 11.87 12.53
N PRO A 241 4.60 11.92 12.01
CA PRO A 241 3.39 11.87 12.82
C PRO A 241 3.37 10.64 13.73
N SER A 242 3.33 10.84 15.04
CA SER A 242 3.37 9.77 16.05
C SER A 242 2.35 9.98 17.15
N ASP A 243 1.93 8.90 17.81
CA ASP A 243 1.01 8.98 18.96
C ASP A 243 1.72 9.49 20.22
N SER A 244 3.04 9.27 20.32
CA SER A 244 3.82 9.64 21.51
C SER A 244 5.32 9.72 21.19
N VAL A 245 6.05 10.37 22.08
CA VAL A 245 7.53 10.40 22.06
C VAL A 245 8.09 8.98 22.21
N PHE A 246 7.40 8.11 22.93
CA PHE A 246 7.83 6.72 23.12
C PHE A 246 7.78 5.95 21.78
N GLN A 247 6.74 6.13 20.99
CA GLN A 247 6.63 5.54 19.65
C GLN A 247 7.77 6.01 18.72
N GLN A 248 8.18 7.29 18.83
CA GLN A 248 9.32 7.80 18.08
C GLN A 248 10.64 7.16 18.52
N LEU A 249 10.85 6.98 19.82
CA LEU A 249 12.04 6.32 20.36
C LEU A 249 12.10 4.83 19.95
N GLU A 250 10.97 4.15 19.99
CA GLU A 250 10.86 2.76 19.57
C GLU A 250 11.14 2.60 18.07
N SER A 251 10.58 3.47 17.23
CA SER A 251 10.86 3.50 15.80
C SER A 251 12.34 3.81 15.52
N TRP A 252 12.94 4.74 16.25
CA TRP A 252 14.37 5.04 16.16
C TRP A 252 15.24 3.83 16.52
N PHE A 253 14.89 3.11 17.59
CA PHE A 253 15.60 1.89 18.00
C PHE A 253 15.52 0.80 16.92
N PHE A 254 14.36 0.56 16.33
CA PHE A 254 14.21 -0.38 15.22
C PHE A 254 15.02 0.06 13.99
N GLY A 255 15.12 1.35 13.71
CA GLY A 255 15.92 1.89 12.61
C GLY A 255 17.43 1.70 12.77
N LEU A 256 17.93 1.33 13.97
CA LEU A 256 19.33 0.95 14.18
C LEU A 256 19.62 -0.53 13.88
N LEU A 257 18.57 -1.34 13.75
CA LEU A 257 18.70 -2.77 13.45
C LEU A 257 18.75 -3.00 11.94
N PRO A 258 19.57 -3.93 11.44
CA PRO A 258 19.62 -4.27 10.01
C PRO A 258 18.44 -5.15 9.61
N ILE A 259 17.21 -4.62 9.73
CA ILE A 259 15.96 -5.37 9.50
C ILE A 259 15.38 -5.16 8.10
N ASP A 260 15.94 -4.27 7.29
CA ASP A 260 15.41 -3.92 5.96
C ASP A 260 15.24 -5.15 5.05
N SER A 261 16.13 -6.13 5.14
CA SER A 261 16.06 -7.38 4.37
C SER A 261 15.04 -8.40 4.91
N GLN A 262 14.47 -8.14 6.08
CA GLN A 262 13.51 -9.05 6.75
C GLN A 262 12.06 -8.52 6.64
N MET A 263 11.90 -7.31 6.12
CA MET A 263 10.64 -6.58 6.05
C MET A 263 10.00 -6.74 4.68
#